data_c7773a40e5ef7a998a4206d18696c7f5
#
_entry.id   c7773a40e5ef7a998a4206d18696c7f5
#
_cell.length_a   1.000
_cell.length_b   1.000
_cell.length_c   1.000
_cell.angle_alpha   90.00
_cell.angle_beta   90.00
_cell.angle_gamma   90.00
#
_symmetry.space_group_name_H-M   'P 1'
#
loop_
_entity.id
_entity.type
_entity.pdbx_description
1 polymer ?
#
loop_
_entity_poly.entity_id
_entity_poly.type
_entity_poly.pdbx_seq_one_letter_code
_entity_poly.pdbx_strand_id
1 'polypeptide(L)'
;PNSIEAILKLPISALELAAHGGTNFSKLELLRSTGLQREVYEPVSRIGHTVGEMIMWINEHTEQQAEDILCRQIIISGGIRDFLDGYYWMQKLNVPSIYGQASGFLKYAAESQEALDDYVSSQIRGLQLAQYYLKAK
;
A
#
# COMPACT_ATOMS: atom_id res chain seq x y z
N PRO A 1 -3.27 14.01 -6.70
CA PRO A 1 -4.70 14.20 -6.44
C PRO A 1 -5.55 13.89 -7.68
N ASN A 2 -5.41 14.64 -8.78
CA ASN A 2 -6.25 14.51 -9.97
C ASN A 2 -6.20 13.12 -10.63
N SER A 3 -5.06 12.43 -10.59
CA SER A 3 -4.92 11.08 -11.15
C SER A 3 -5.70 10.04 -10.35
N ILE A 4 -5.72 10.13 -9.02
CA ILE A 4 -6.51 9.24 -8.15
C ILE A 4 -8.00 9.43 -8.43
N GLU A 5 -8.47 10.67 -8.48
CA GLU A 5 -9.85 10.99 -8.82
C GLU A 5 -10.27 10.38 -10.17
N ALA A 6 -9.45 10.58 -11.21
CA ALA A 6 -9.74 10.04 -12.53
C ALA A 6 -9.81 8.51 -12.53
N ILE A 7 -8.93 7.83 -11.79
CA ILE A 7 -8.91 6.37 -11.70
C ILE A 7 -10.12 5.84 -10.92
N LEU A 8 -10.51 6.49 -9.83
CA LEU A 8 -11.68 6.08 -9.03
C LEU A 8 -13.00 6.13 -9.82
N LYS A 9 -13.08 6.94 -10.86
CA LYS A 9 -14.24 7.03 -11.77
C LYS A 9 -14.25 5.94 -12.85
N LEU A 10 -13.21 5.10 -12.93
CA LEU A 10 -13.17 3.99 -13.88
C LEU A 10 -13.94 2.76 -13.33
N PRO A 11 -14.55 1.94 -14.20
CA PRO A 11 -15.24 0.72 -13.81
C PRO A 11 -14.28 -0.44 -13.59
N ILE A 12 -13.32 -0.26 -12.68
CA ILE A 12 -12.35 -1.26 -12.27
C ILE A 12 -12.73 -1.86 -10.92
N SER A 13 -12.35 -3.11 -10.69
CA SER A 13 -12.73 -3.85 -9.48
C SER A 13 -12.03 -3.32 -8.22
N ALA A 14 -10.76 -2.95 -8.34
CA ALA A 14 -9.97 -2.41 -7.23
C ALA A 14 -8.84 -1.53 -7.75
N LEU A 15 -8.39 -0.60 -6.91
CA LEU A 15 -7.18 0.21 -7.11
C LEU A 15 -6.13 -0.17 -6.08
N GLU A 16 -4.95 -0.58 -6.53
CA GLU A 16 -3.77 -0.75 -5.68
C GLU A 16 -2.97 0.55 -5.61
N LEU A 17 -2.62 0.98 -4.39
CA LEU A 17 -1.98 2.28 -4.17
C LEU A 17 -0.50 2.28 -4.55
N ALA A 18 0.23 1.18 -4.35
CA ALA A 18 1.66 1.09 -4.59
C ALA A 18 2.45 2.29 -4.04
N ALA A 19 2.14 2.71 -2.82
CA ALA A 19 2.64 3.92 -2.19
C ALA A 19 4.16 3.85 -1.92
N HIS A 20 4.74 5.01 -1.58
CA HIS A 20 6.14 5.11 -1.22
C HIS A 20 6.50 4.17 -0.05
N GLY A 21 7.62 3.46 -0.17
CA GLY A 21 8.04 2.41 0.78
C GLY A 21 7.85 0.98 0.24
N GLY A 22 7.13 0.82 -0.88
CA GLY A 22 7.09 -0.43 -1.67
C GLY A 22 8.23 -0.53 -2.67
N THR A 23 8.06 -1.38 -3.69
CA THR A 23 9.02 -1.52 -4.80
C THR A 23 9.15 -0.22 -5.58
N ASN A 24 10.35 0.33 -5.60
CA ASN A 24 10.65 1.56 -6.33
C ASN A 24 11.16 1.24 -7.73
N PHE A 25 10.27 1.27 -8.72
CA PHE A 25 10.60 0.96 -10.12
C PHE A 25 11.62 1.94 -10.73
N SER A 26 11.55 3.23 -10.38
CA SER A 26 12.55 4.21 -10.82
C SER A 26 13.95 3.82 -10.32
N LYS A 27 14.06 3.36 -9.07
CA LYS A 27 15.33 2.87 -8.51
C LYS A 27 15.80 1.59 -9.19
N LEU A 28 14.89 0.68 -9.54
CA LEU A 28 15.24 -0.52 -10.31
C LEU A 28 15.79 -0.19 -11.70
N GLU A 29 15.18 0.76 -12.40
CA GLU A 29 15.70 1.22 -13.70
C GLU A 29 17.07 1.90 -13.56
N LEU A 30 17.27 2.68 -12.51
CA LEU A 30 18.59 3.30 -12.25
C LEU A 30 19.69 2.27 -12.01
N LEU A 31 19.37 1.06 -11.47
CA LEU A 31 20.36 -0.01 -11.34
C LEU A 31 20.87 -0.54 -12.68
N ARG A 32 20.09 -0.39 -13.76
CA ARG A 32 20.45 -0.76 -15.14
C ARG A 32 21.22 0.34 -15.87
N SER A 33 21.25 1.54 -15.32
CA SER A 33 21.89 2.71 -15.92
C SER A 33 23.37 2.77 -15.62
N THR A 34 24.12 3.55 -16.43
CA THR A 34 25.53 3.86 -16.19
C THR A 34 25.74 4.69 -14.92
N GLY A 35 26.95 4.69 -14.35
CA GLY A 35 27.26 5.37 -13.10
C GLY A 35 26.82 6.84 -13.04
N LEU A 36 27.14 7.62 -14.09
CA LEU A 36 26.77 9.04 -14.18
C LEU A 36 25.24 9.22 -14.24
N GLN A 37 24.55 8.45 -15.09
CA GLN A 37 23.09 8.53 -15.18
C GLN A 37 22.41 8.16 -13.88
N ARG A 38 22.93 7.14 -13.17
CA ARG A 38 22.44 6.75 -11.86
C ARG A 38 22.53 7.89 -10.85
N GLU A 39 23.68 8.57 -10.80
CA GLU A 39 23.91 9.68 -9.88
C GLU A 39 22.99 10.87 -10.19
N VAL A 40 22.90 11.27 -11.47
CA VAL A 40 22.09 12.43 -11.92
C VAL A 40 20.60 12.22 -11.73
N TYR A 41 20.08 11.00 -11.97
CA TYR A 41 18.65 10.70 -11.91
C TYR A 41 18.19 10.05 -10.59
N GLU A 42 19.09 9.77 -9.64
CA GLU A 42 18.74 9.23 -8.33
C GLU A 42 17.63 10.03 -7.63
N PRO A 43 17.62 11.38 -7.65
CA PRO A 43 16.56 12.17 -7.03
C PRO A 43 15.15 11.84 -7.53
N VAL A 44 14.97 11.38 -8.78
CA VAL A 44 13.69 10.96 -9.35
C VAL A 44 13.12 9.77 -8.58
N SER A 45 13.96 8.90 -8.07
CA SER A 45 13.54 7.73 -7.29
C SER A 45 12.91 8.06 -5.93
N ARG A 46 13.02 9.31 -5.48
CA ARG A 46 12.43 9.80 -4.22
C ARG A 46 11.06 10.44 -4.43
N ILE A 47 10.63 10.63 -5.67
CA ILE A 47 9.32 11.19 -5.99
C ILE A 47 8.26 10.11 -5.78
N GLY A 48 7.25 10.43 -4.98
CA GLY A 48 6.14 9.50 -4.70
C GLY A 48 5.26 10.04 -3.60
N HIS A 49 4.17 9.33 -3.34
CA HIS A 49 3.20 9.66 -2.30
C HIS A 49 3.18 8.57 -1.22
N THR A 50 2.97 8.99 0.01
CA THR A 50 2.77 8.09 1.15
C THR A 50 1.37 7.50 1.14
N VAL A 51 1.18 6.36 1.82
CA VAL A 51 -0.15 5.75 2.04
C VAL A 51 -1.11 6.78 2.64
N GLY A 52 -0.66 7.55 3.63
CA GLY A 52 -1.50 8.54 4.32
C GLY A 52 -2.00 9.64 3.39
N GLU A 53 -1.14 10.21 2.53
CA GLU A 53 -1.54 11.21 1.53
C GLU A 53 -2.57 10.64 0.55
N MET A 54 -2.35 9.42 0.05
CA MET A 54 -3.26 8.78 -0.90
C MET A 54 -4.61 8.47 -0.26
N ILE A 55 -4.65 7.98 0.98
CA ILE A 55 -5.88 7.72 1.73
C ILE A 55 -6.65 9.03 1.96
N MET A 56 -5.96 10.11 2.34
CA MET A 56 -6.60 11.41 2.52
C MET A 56 -7.32 11.86 1.24
N TRP A 57 -6.68 11.77 0.08
CA TRP A 57 -7.30 12.13 -1.19
C TRP A 57 -8.46 11.21 -1.58
N ILE A 58 -8.35 9.90 -1.34
CA ILE A 58 -9.44 8.95 -1.62
C ILE A 58 -10.65 9.28 -0.75
N ASN A 59 -10.46 9.50 0.55
CA ASN A 59 -11.54 9.86 1.46
C ASN A 59 -12.21 11.17 1.03
N GLU A 60 -11.43 12.20 0.69
CA GLU A 60 -11.93 13.47 0.22
C GLU A 60 -12.80 13.31 -1.04
N HIS A 61 -12.34 12.56 -2.05
CA HIS A 61 -13.10 12.35 -3.27
C HIS A 61 -14.33 11.47 -3.05
N THR A 62 -14.25 10.45 -2.22
CA THR A 62 -15.40 9.57 -1.92
C THR A 62 -16.47 10.26 -1.09
N GLU A 63 -16.13 11.24 -0.27
CA GLU A 63 -17.07 12.07 0.48
C GLU A 63 -17.73 13.15 -0.39
N GLN A 64 -16.97 13.78 -1.28
CA GLN A 64 -17.47 14.88 -2.10
C GLN A 64 -18.21 14.43 -3.37
N GLN A 65 -17.85 13.30 -3.94
CA GLN A 65 -18.31 12.83 -5.26
C GLN A 65 -18.70 11.34 -5.25
N ALA A 66 -19.39 10.89 -4.21
CA ALA A 66 -19.72 9.48 -4.00
C ALA A 66 -20.45 8.81 -5.18
N GLU A 67 -21.29 9.56 -5.91
CA GLU A 67 -22.07 9.06 -7.04
C GLU A 67 -21.20 8.78 -8.29
N ASP A 68 -20.10 9.51 -8.46
CA ASP A 68 -19.18 9.37 -9.60
C ASP A 68 -18.15 8.24 -9.40
N ILE A 69 -17.98 7.75 -8.17
CA ILE A 69 -16.98 6.75 -7.83
C ILE A 69 -17.47 5.35 -8.19
N LEU A 70 -16.83 4.73 -9.15
CA LEU A 70 -17.10 3.36 -9.61
C LEU A 70 -16.17 2.33 -8.96
N CYS A 71 -14.89 2.68 -8.78
CA CYS A 71 -13.92 1.85 -8.06
C CYS A 71 -14.08 2.04 -6.55
N ARG A 72 -14.66 1.05 -5.86
CA ARG A 72 -14.97 1.11 -4.42
C ARG A 72 -14.16 0.16 -3.56
N GLN A 73 -13.13 -0.46 -4.10
CA GLN A 73 -12.24 -1.35 -3.35
C GLN A 73 -10.81 -0.89 -3.51
N ILE A 74 -10.11 -0.78 -2.39
CA ILE A 74 -8.73 -0.31 -2.37
C ILE A 74 -7.81 -1.39 -1.81
N ILE A 75 -6.68 -1.63 -2.48
CA ILE A 75 -5.59 -2.43 -1.98
C ILE A 75 -4.51 -1.47 -1.47
N ILE A 76 -4.35 -1.42 -0.17
CA ILE A 76 -3.36 -0.55 0.48
C ILE A 76 -2.01 -1.26 0.42
N SER A 77 -1.09 -0.77 -0.41
CA SER A 77 0.26 -1.33 -0.56
C SER A 77 1.32 -0.23 -0.62
N GLY A 78 2.56 -0.63 -0.37
CA GLY A 78 3.69 0.28 -0.26
C GLY A 78 3.92 0.75 1.18
N GLY A 79 5.06 0.35 1.76
CA GLY A 79 5.45 0.75 3.10
C GLY A 79 4.73 0.03 4.26
N ILE A 80 3.88 -0.95 3.99
CA ILE A 80 3.24 -1.77 5.02
C ILE A 80 4.24 -2.78 5.55
N ARG A 81 4.61 -2.66 6.83
CA ARG A 81 5.66 -3.46 7.47
C ARG A 81 5.11 -4.64 8.26
N ASP A 82 3.93 -4.47 8.86
CA ASP A 82 3.30 -5.46 9.73
C ASP A 82 1.76 -5.31 9.75
N PHE A 83 1.10 -6.18 10.51
CA PHE A 83 -0.36 -6.18 10.64
C PHE A 83 -0.92 -4.91 11.30
N LEU A 84 -0.14 -4.20 12.12
CA LEU A 84 -0.59 -2.95 12.76
C LEU A 84 -0.63 -1.81 11.76
N ASP A 85 0.38 -1.68 10.90
CA ASP A 85 0.34 -0.74 9.78
C ASP A 85 -0.89 -1.01 8.90
N GLY A 86 -1.10 -2.29 8.53
CA GLY A 86 -2.24 -2.71 7.71
C GLY A 86 -3.58 -2.40 8.37
N TYR A 87 -3.75 -2.77 9.64
CA TYR A 87 -4.94 -2.47 10.43
C TYR A 87 -5.20 -0.96 10.50
N TYR A 88 -4.18 -0.19 10.86
CA TYR A 88 -4.30 1.26 11.01
C TYR A 88 -4.82 1.92 9.73
N TRP A 89 -4.20 1.63 8.60
CA TRP A 89 -4.57 2.26 7.34
C TRP A 89 -5.94 1.79 6.81
N MET A 90 -6.31 0.51 7.02
CA MET A 90 -7.67 0.05 6.72
C MET A 90 -8.73 0.78 7.54
N GLN A 91 -8.44 1.12 8.81
CA GLN A 91 -9.37 1.87 9.66
C GLN A 91 -9.45 3.37 9.29
N LYS A 92 -8.45 3.90 8.59
CA LYS A 92 -8.42 5.30 8.13
C LYS A 92 -9.13 5.52 6.80
N LEU A 93 -9.35 4.46 6.05
CA LEU A 93 -9.98 4.54 4.73
C LEU A 93 -11.50 4.37 4.84
N ASN A 94 -12.26 5.26 4.21
CA ASN A 94 -13.73 5.28 4.27
C ASN A 94 -14.42 4.28 3.30
N VAL A 95 -13.62 3.53 2.53
CA VAL A 95 -14.12 2.52 1.59
C VAL A 95 -13.56 1.14 1.91
N PRO A 96 -14.22 0.05 1.49
CA PRO A 96 -13.72 -1.31 1.70
C PRO A 96 -12.29 -1.47 1.19
N SER A 97 -11.43 -2.03 2.04
CA SER A 97 -10.02 -2.19 1.71
C SER A 97 -9.41 -3.45 2.30
N ILE A 98 -8.34 -3.88 1.65
CA ILE A 98 -7.37 -4.85 2.18
C ILE A 98 -5.98 -4.23 2.12
N TYR A 99 -5.01 -4.81 2.83
CA TYR A 99 -3.62 -4.39 2.67
C TYR A 99 -2.77 -5.48 2.05
N GLY A 100 -1.73 -5.07 1.31
CA GLY A 100 -0.70 -5.93 0.74
C GLY A 100 0.65 -5.70 1.41
N GLN A 101 1.32 -6.80 1.75
CA GLN A 101 2.66 -6.81 2.33
C GLN A 101 3.51 -7.87 1.60
N ALA A 102 4.63 -7.48 1.01
CA ALA A 102 5.47 -8.41 0.26
C ALA A 102 6.76 -8.78 0.99
N SER A 103 7.53 -7.80 1.47
CA SER A 103 8.89 -8.02 1.99
C SER A 103 8.94 -8.95 3.20
N GLY A 104 7.98 -8.84 4.12
CA GLY A 104 7.88 -9.72 5.28
C GLY A 104 7.65 -11.17 4.86
N PHE A 105 6.71 -11.42 3.97
CA PHE A 105 6.40 -12.76 3.45
C PHE A 105 7.58 -13.36 2.69
N LEU A 106 8.22 -12.58 1.81
CA LEU A 106 9.37 -13.05 1.03
C LEU A 106 10.55 -13.48 1.91
N LYS A 107 10.78 -12.78 3.03
CA LYS A 107 11.83 -13.15 3.97
C LYS A 107 11.65 -14.57 4.50
N TYR A 108 10.47 -14.90 5.00
CA TYR A 108 10.19 -16.21 5.58
C TYR A 108 9.98 -17.29 4.50
N ALA A 109 9.40 -16.94 3.34
CA ALA A 109 9.31 -17.85 2.21
C ALA A 109 10.68 -18.29 1.67
N ALA A 110 11.70 -17.43 1.75
CA ALA A 110 13.06 -17.78 1.38
C ALA A 110 13.76 -18.69 2.42
N GLU A 111 13.26 -18.74 3.65
CA GLU A 111 13.80 -19.58 4.72
C GLU A 111 13.23 -21.01 4.63
N SER A 112 11.90 -21.16 4.75
CA SER A 112 11.19 -22.41 4.59
C SER A 112 9.69 -22.21 4.48
N GLN A 113 8.95 -23.26 4.03
CA GLN A 113 7.48 -23.25 4.04
C GLN A 113 6.94 -23.16 5.47
N GLU A 114 7.54 -23.85 6.42
CA GLU A 114 7.12 -23.82 7.84
C GLU A 114 7.28 -22.41 8.44
N ALA A 115 8.40 -21.75 8.19
CA ALA A 115 8.63 -20.38 8.64
C ALA A 115 7.60 -19.40 8.03
N LEU A 116 7.25 -19.58 6.76
CA LEU A 116 6.20 -18.79 6.12
C LEU A 116 4.84 -19.02 6.76
N ASP A 117 4.45 -20.28 7.00
CA ASP A 117 3.16 -20.64 7.60
C ASP A 117 3.03 -20.08 9.03
N ASP A 118 4.10 -20.15 9.81
CA ASP A 118 4.17 -19.56 11.16
C ASP A 118 4.05 -18.03 11.11
N TYR A 119 4.72 -17.39 10.16
CA TYR A 119 4.62 -15.94 9.97
C TYR A 119 3.20 -15.52 9.57
N VAL A 120 2.59 -16.20 8.59
CA VAL A 120 1.19 -15.96 8.16
C VAL A 120 0.23 -16.11 9.34
N SER A 121 0.35 -17.20 10.10
CA SER A 121 -0.48 -17.47 11.28
C SER A 121 -0.34 -16.36 12.32
N SER A 122 0.88 -15.87 12.54
CA SER A 122 1.15 -14.77 13.48
C SER A 122 0.56 -13.45 13.02
N GLN A 123 0.62 -13.13 11.71
CA GLN A 123 -0.02 -11.94 11.14
C GLN A 123 -1.54 -11.98 11.31
N ILE A 124 -2.17 -13.14 11.03
CA ILE A 124 -3.62 -13.31 11.20
C ILE A 124 -4.03 -13.12 12.67
N ARG A 125 -3.33 -13.75 13.62
CA ARG A 125 -3.60 -13.60 15.06
C ARG A 125 -3.40 -12.15 15.51
N GLY A 126 -2.35 -11.50 15.05
CA GLY A 126 -2.08 -10.09 15.34
C GLY A 126 -3.19 -9.18 14.82
N LEU A 127 -3.66 -9.39 13.60
CA LEU A 127 -4.77 -8.62 13.02
C LEU A 127 -6.08 -8.84 13.81
N GLN A 128 -6.38 -10.07 14.21
CA GLN A 128 -7.52 -10.37 15.08
C GLN A 128 -7.44 -9.63 16.41
N LEU A 129 -6.28 -9.63 17.07
CA LEU A 129 -6.07 -8.88 18.31
C LEU A 129 -6.27 -7.38 18.10
N ALA A 130 -5.75 -6.83 17.00
CA ALA A 130 -5.93 -5.42 16.66
C ALA A 130 -7.42 -5.08 16.48
N GLN A 131 -8.18 -5.92 15.78
CA GLN A 131 -9.62 -5.73 15.58
C GLN A 131 -10.43 -5.75 16.89
N TYR A 132 -10.04 -6.59 17.86
CA TYR A 132 -10.76 -6.71 19.13
C TYR A 132 -10.41 -5.61 20.14
N TYR A 133 -9.16 -5.16 20.17
CA TYR A 133 -8.66 -4.33 21.27
C TYR A 133 -8.24 -2.92 20.88
N LEU A 134 -8.04 -2.64 19.59
CA LEU A 134 -7.53 -1.35 19.13
C LEU A 134 -8.61 -0.52 18.42
N LYS A 135 -8.44 0.79 18.50
CA LYS A 135 -9.17 1.78 17.69
C LYS A 135 -8.14 2.72 17.06
N ALA A 136 -8.15 2.87 15.76
CA ALA A 136 -7.35 3.89 15.09
C ALA A 136 -7.91 5.28 15.45
N LYS A 137 -7.04 6.13 16.00
CA LYS A 137 -7.36 7.53 16.33
C LYS A 137 -6.98 8.45 15.18
#